data_512d6dc0205493c258a03e9e82f1b869
#
_entry.id   512d6dc0205493c258a03e9e82f1b869
#
_cell.length_a   1.000
_cell.length_b   1.000
_cell.length_c   1.000
_cell.angle_alpha   90.00
_cell.angle_beta   90.00
_cell.angle_gamma   90.00
#
_symmetry.space_group_name_H-M   'P 1'
#
loop_
_entity.id
_entity.type
_entity.pdbx_description
1 polymer ?
#
loop_
_entity_poly.entity_id
_entity_poly.type
_entity_poly.pdbx_seq_one_letter_code
_entity_poly.pdbx_strand_id
1 'polypeptide(L)'
;MAEFLHTMVRITDPGRSRAFYEALGFEFERDMDIVRNGELEATNYFYGIGDSRSVLELTYNHDGRTYDLGSGYGHIALALDDLEASLAALKEQGIEPEREPYRVREGGSLLCFVRDPDGYRIELIDRSGK
;
A
#
# COMPACT_ATOMS: atom_id res chain seq x y z
N MET A 1 -7.25 9.23 25.79
CA MET A 1 -7.80 9.11 24.43
C MET A 1 -6.80 8.40 23.53
N ALA A 2 -7.26 7.49 22.68
CA ALA A 2 -6.37 6.78 21.79
C ALA A 2 -6.18 7.54 20.46
N GLU A 3 -5.05 7.34 19.84
CA GLU A 3 -4.73 7.90 18.53
C GLU A 3 -4.34 6.75 17.60
N PHE A 4 -4.88 6.73 16.39
CA PHE A 4 -4.48 5.73 15.39
C PHE A 4 -3.11 6.11 14.84
N LEU A 5 -2.13 5.20 14.90
CA LEU A 5 -0.77 5.48 14.43
C LEU A 5 -0.54 4.97 13.01
N HIS A 6 -0.61 3.66 12.81
CA HIS A 6 -0.30 3.08 11.51
C HIS A 6 -0.91 1.71 11.33
N THR A 7 -0.94 1.26 10.08
CA THR A 7 -1.17 -0.12 9.69
C THR A 7 0.16 -0.70 9.24
N MET A 8 0.50 -1.90 9.70
CA MET A 8 1.73 -2.58 9.32
C MET A 8 1.41 -3.80 8.46
N VAL A 9 2.13 -3.95 7.36
CA VAL A 9 2.11 -5.18 6.56
C VAL A 9 3.54 -5.64 6.31
N ARG A 10 3.71 -6.94 6.09
CA ARG A 10 5.01 -7.56 5.84
C ARG A 10 5.24 -7.67 4.34
N ILE A 11 6.46 -7.32 3.93
CA ILE A 11 6.83 -7.26 2.51
C ILE A 11 8.04 -8.14 2.23
N THR A 12 8.25 -8.48 0.95
CA THR A 12 9.39 -9.30 0.54
C THR A 12 10.41 -8.54 -0.31
N ASP A 13 10.08 -7.35 -0.80
CA ASP A 13 10.98 -6.55 -1.63
C ASP A 13 10.74 -5.06 -1.37
N PRO A 14 11.56 -4.43 -0.53
CA PRO A 14 11.35 -3.01 -0.19
C PRO A 14 11.34 -2.06 -1.38
N GLY A 15 12.18 -2.31 -2.39
CA GLY A 15 12.26 -1.45 -3.57
C GLY A 15 11.00 -1.52 -4.43
N ARG A 16 10.48 -2.71 -4.67
CA ARG A 16 9.25 -2.88 -5.44
C ARG A 16 8.04 -2.33 -4.69
N SER A 17 7.98 -2.55 -3.39
CA SER A 17 6.90 -2.00 -2.57
C SER A 17 6.94 -0.48 -2.56
N ARG A 18 8.13 0.10 -2.44
CA ARG A 18 8.28 1.56 -2.48
C ARG A 18 7.77 2.13 -3.80
N ALA A 19 8.17 1.55 -4.92
CA ALA A 19 7.72 2.01 -6.24
C ALA A 19 6.20 1.96 -6.36
N PHE A 20 5.59 0.89 -5.87
CA PHE A 20 4.13 0.74 -5.89
C PHE A 20 3.44 1.83 -5.06
N TYR A 21 3.83 2.00 -3.81
CA TYR A 21 3.15 2.93 -2.92
C TYR A 21 3.41 4.38 -3.30
N GLU A 22 4.61 4.69 -3.78
CA GLU A 22 4.89 6.05 -4.30
C GLU A 22 4.04 6.38 -5.51
N ALA A 23 3.75 5.41 -6.38
CA ALA A 23 2.86 5.63 -7.53
C ALA A 23 1.43 5.98 -7.09
N LEU A 24 1.03 5.58 -5.89
CA LEU A 24 -0.28 5.90 -5.33
C LEU A 24 -0.30 7.19 -4.50
N GLY A 25 0.84 7.85 -4.35
CA GLY A 25 0.93 9.12 -3.63
C GLY A 25 1.49 9.01 -2.23
N PHE A 26 1.91 7.82 -1.80
CA PHE A 26 2.62 7.71 -0.52
C PHE A 26 4.01 8.31 -0.65
N GLU A 27 4.51 8.86 0.46
CA GLU A 27 5.84 9.41 0.54
C GLU A 27 6.64 8.65 1.58
N PHE A 28 7.82 8.17 1.20
CA PHE A 28 8.73 7.54 2.15
C PHE A 28 9.22 8.59 3.15
N GLU A 29 9.19 8.26 4.44
CA GLU A 29 9.59 9.19 5.48
C GLU A 29 10.88 8.78 6.18
N ARG A 30 10.95 7.53 6.62
CA ARG A 30 12.11 7.05 7.36
C ARG A 30 12.10 5.52 7.43
N ASP A 31 13.24 4.96 7.77
CA ASP A 31 13.32 3.54 8.09
C ASP A 31 13.88 3.37 9.50
N MET A 32 13.70 2.17 10.05
CA MET A 32 14.19 1.83 11.36
C MET A 32 14.60 0.35 11.37
N ASP A 33 15.87 0.11 11.68
CA ASP A 33 16.37 -1.26 11.78
C ASP A 33 16.04 -1.85 13.15
N ILE A 34 15.67 -3.11 13.15
CA ILE A 34 15.47 -3.89 14.36
C ILE A 34 16.64 -4.85 14.47
N VAL A 35 17.49 -4.62 15.47
CA VAL A 35 18.68 -5.43 15.73
C VAL A 35 18.44 -6.24 16.99
N ARG A 36 18.67 -7.55 16.90
CA ARG A 36 18.50 -8.46 18.03
C ARG A 36 19.74 -9.32 18.14
N ASN A 37 20.35 -9.34 19.33
CA ASN A 37 21.58 -10.11 19.58
C ASN A 37 22.69 -9.76 18.59
N GLY A 38 22.80 -8.47 18.21
CA GLY A 38 23.82 -8.00 17.29
C GLY A 38 23.54 -8.27 15.82
N GLU A 39 22.40 -8.87 15.49
CA GLU A 39 22.03 -9.18 14.10
C GLU A 39 20.85 -8.34 13.63
N LEU A 40 20.93 -7.89 12.37
CA LEU A 40 19.84 -7.17 11.73
C LEU A 40 18.71 -8.16 11.42
N GLU A 41 17.60 -8.06 12.18
CA GLU A 41 16.47 -8.97 12.05
C GLU A 41 15.46 -8.46 11.02
N ALA A 42 15.12 -7.17 11.08
CA ALA A 42 14.11 -6.58 10.23
C ALA A 42 14.39 -5.10 10.01
N THR A 43 13.76 -4.54 8.99
CA THR A 43 13.75 -3.09 8.76
C THR A 43 12.31 -2.68 8.55
N ASN A 44 11.89 -1.63 9.26
CA ASN A 44 10.57 -1.04 9.11
C ASN A 44 10.69 0.22 8.27
N TYR A 45 9.84 0.34 7.25
CA TYR A 45 9.81 1.51 6.35
C TYR A 45 8.50 2.24 6.58
N PHE A 46 8.57 3.53 6.89
CA PHE A 46 7.39 4.33 7.22
C PHE A 46 7.05 5.29 6.09
N TYR A 47 5.77 5.33 5.76
CA TYR A 47 5.23 6.15 4.67
C TYR A 47 4.09 7.01 5.16
N GLY A 48 4.02 8.24 4.67
CA GLY A 48 2.88 9.12 4.86
C GLY A 48 2.12 9.29 3.56
N ILE A 49 0.95 9.90 3.63
CA ILE A 49 0.16 10.26 2.45
C ILE A 49 -0.68 11.49 2.78
N GLY A 50 -0.70 12.48 1.88
CA GLY A 50 -1.38 13.73 2.15
C GLY A 50 -0.83 14.38 3.42
N ASP A 51 -1.70 14.76 4.34
CA ASP A 51 -1.32 15.33 5.64
C ASP A 51 -1.08 14.26 6.71
N SER A 52 -1.28 13.00 6.39
CA SER A 52 -1.10 11.90 7.35
C SER A 52 0.33 11.40 7.33
N ARG A 53 0.97 11.41 8.50
CA ARG A 53 2.38 11.00 8.61
C ARG A 53 2.50 9.62 9.22
N SER A 54 3.43 8.83 8.69
CA SER A 54 3.80 7.50 9.22
C SER A 54 2.61 6.56 9.39
N VAL A 55 1.64 6.59 8.49
CA VAL A 55 0.41 5.80 8.61
C VAL A 55 0.53 4.41 8.03
N LEU A 56 1.54 4.16 7.21
CA LEU A 56 1.82 2.84 6.65
C LEU A 56 3.22 2.41 7.04
N GLU A 57 3.33 1.24 7.66
CA GLU A 57 4.61 0.65 8.03
C GLU A 57 4.80 -0.64 7.26
N LEU A 58 5.86 -0.71 6.47
CA LEU A 58 6.21 -1.91 5.72
C LEU A 58 7.38 -2.59 6.42
N THR A 59 7.18 -3.83 6.85
CA THR A 59 8.22 -4.56 7.59
C THR A 59 8.87 -5.60 6.68
N TYR A 60 10.17 -5.48 6.50
CA TYR A 60 10.97 -6.44 5.76
C TYR A 60 11.81 -7.25 6.74
N ASN A 61 11.60 -8.57 6.78
CA ASN A 61 12.41 -9.50 7.57
C ASN A 61 13.57 -9.97 6.73
N HIS A 62 14.80 -9.88 7.28
CA HIS A 62 16.03 -10.14 6.53
C HIS A 62 16.37 -11.62 6.38
N ASP A 63 15.49 -12.54 6.79
CA ASP A 63 15.73 -13.97 6.67
C ASP A 63 15.18 -14.59 5.38
N GLY A 64 14.63 -13.76 4.48
CA GLY A 64 14.14 -14.23 3.18
C GLY A 64 12.82 -14.97 3.21
N ARG A 65 12.08 -14.91 4.33
CA ARG A 65 10.81 -15.60 4.44
C ARG A 65 9.75 -15.01 3.53
N THR A 66 8.74 -15.81 3.19
CA THR A 66 7.56 -15.39 2.49
C THR A 66 6.34 -15.50 3.40
N TYR A 67 5.20 -14.98 2.96
CA TYR A 67 4.02 -14.89 3.81
C TYR A 67 2.79 -15.46 3.14
N ASP A 68 1.95 -16.09 3.95
CA ASP A 68 0.61 -16.52 3.56
C ASP A 68 -0.36 -15.46 4.08
N LEU A 69 -1.03 -14.75 3.19
CA LEU A 69 -1.98 -13.70 3.58
C LEU A 69 -3.28 -14.28 4.13
N GLY A 70 -3.58 -15.53 3.81
CA GLY A 70 -4.79 -16.20 4.28
C GLY A 70 -6.05 -15.53 3.77
N SER A 71 -7.15 -15.75 4.46
CA SER A 71 -8.46 -15.22 4.10
C SER A 71 -8.97 -14.13 5.04
N GLY A 72 -8.18 -13.74 6.02
CA GLY A 72 -8.60 -12.77 7.03
C GLY A 72 -8.29 -11.33 6.69
N TYR A 73 -7.32 -11.10 5.80
CA TYR A 73 -6.97 -9.73 5.39
C TYR A 73 -8.00 -9.22 4.38
N GLY A 74 -8.50 -8.03 4.60
CA GLY A 74 -9.36 -7.35 3.64
C GLY A 74 -8.53 -6.46 2.71
N HIS A 75 -8.56 -5.17 2.95
CA HIS A 75 -7.85 -4.20 2.11
C HIS A 75 -7.62 -2.89 2.85
N ILE A 76 -6.73 -2.08 2.30
CA ILE A 76 -6.55 -0.68 2.66
C ILE A 76 -7.23 0.13 1.56
N ALA A 77 -7.92 1.21 1.91
CA ALA A 77 -8.63 2.04 0.93
C ALA A 77 -7.99 3.42 0.84
N LEU A 78 -7.85 3.91 -0.38
CA LEU A 78 -7.33 5.24 -0.67
C LEU A 78 -8.34 6.00 -1.54
N ALA A 79 -8.50 7.29 -1.27
CA ALA A 79 -9.22 8.18 -2.15
C ALA A 79 -8.20 8.89 -3.04
N LEU A 80 -8.41 8.86 -4.35
CA LEU A 80 -7.50 9.44 -5.33
C LEU A 80 -8.18 10.59 -6.07
N ASP A 81 -7.42 11.63 -6.34
CA ASP A 81 -7.94 12.78 -7.10
C ASP A 81 -8.06 12.45 -8.59
N ASP A 82 -7.24 11.53 -9.10
CA ASP A 82 -7.27 11.11 -10.50
C ASP A 82 -6.96 9.62 -10.59
N LEU A 83 -8.02 8.81 -10.58
CA LEU A 83 -7.88 7.35 -10.64
C LEU A 83 -7.19 6.89 -11.93
N GLU A 84 -7.52 7.51 -13.06
CA GLU A 84 -6.93 7.10 -14.34
C GLU A 84 -5.41 7.33 -14.37
N ALA A 85 -4.96 8.48 -13.84
CA ALA A 85 -3.53 8.77 -13.79
C ALA A 85 -2.79 7.79 -12.89
N SER A 86 -3.39 7.44 -11.75
CA SER A 86 -2.79 6.47 -10.83
C SER A 86 -2.70 5.09 -11.45
N LEU A 87 -3.75 4.67 -12.17
CA LEU A 87 -3.73 3.37 -12.87
C LEU A 87 -2.69 3.35 -13.98
N ALA A 88 -2.51 4.47 -14.71
CA ALA A 88 -1.48 4.55 -15.75
C ALA A 88 -0.08 4.40 -15.15
N ALA A 89 0.19 5.04 -14.00
CA ALA A 89 1.49 4.91 -13.34
C ALA A 89 1.75 3.47 -12.86
N LEU A 90 0.73 2.79 -12.33
CA LEU A 90 0.87 1.40 -11.91
C LEU A 90 1.09 0.47 -13.10
N LYS A 91 0.44 0.74 -14.22
CA LYS A 91 0.59 -0.06 -15.44
C LYS A 91 2.03 -0.05 -15.94
N GLU A 92 2.73 1.07 -15.80
CA GLU A 92 4.15 1.16 -16.16
C GLU A 92 5.02 0.21 -15.31
N GLN A 93 4.54 -0.19 -14.15
CA GLN A 93 5.20 -1.16 -13.27
C GLN A 93 4.67 -2.58 -13.50
N GLY A 94 3.81 -2.78 -14.50
CA GLY A 94 3.21 -4.09 -14.78
C GLY A 94 2.05 -4.44 -13.86
N ILE A 95 1.48 -3.47 -13.15
CA ILE A 95 0.37 -3.70 -12.23
C ILE A 95 -0.94 -3.26 -12.88
N GLU A 96 -1.88 -4.20 -12.95
CA GLU A 96 -3.21 -3.98 -13.50
C GLU A 96 -4.26 -4.13 -12.40
N PRO A 97 -5.38 -3.40 -12.49
CA PRO A 97 -6.47 -3.61 -11.53
C PRO A 97 -7.10 -5.00 -11.73
N GLU A 98 -7.73 -5.51 -10.67
CA GLU A 98 -8.40 -6.83 -10.70
C GLU A 98 -9.51 -6.86 -11.75
N ARG A 99 -10.16 -5.72 -11.96
CA ARG A 99 -11.14 -5.52 -13.03
C ARG A 99 -11.21 -4.02 -13.32
N GLU A 100 -11.86 -3.67 -14.43
CA GLU A 100 -12.08 -2.27 -14.79
C GLU A 100 -12.80 -1.52 -13.66
N PRO A 101 -12.50 -0.23 -13.48
CA PRO A 101 -13.20 0.58 -12.48
C PRO A 101 -14.72 0.47 -12.62
N TYR A 102 -15.40 0.39 -11.49
CA TYR A 102 -16.84 0.17 -11.42
C TYR A 102 -17.44 0.90 -10.23
N ARG A 103 -18.76 0.93 -10.17
CA ARG A 103 -19.51 1.51 -9.04
C ARG A 103 -20.21 0.38 -8.30
N VAL A 104 -20.08 0.37 -6.99
CA VAL A 104 -20.76 -0.63 -6.15
C VAL A 104 -22.27 -0.36 -6.11
N ARG A 105 -22.63 0.92 -6.21
CA ARG A 105 -24.02 1.32 -6.25
C ARG A 105 -24.21 2.47 -7.24
N GLU A 106 -25.43 2.61 -7.75
CA GLU A 106 -25.76 3.70 -8.65
C GLU A 106 -25.53 5.04 -7.94
N GLY A 107 -24.85 5.97 -8.63
CA GLY A 107 -24.51 7.28 -8.07
C GLY A 107 -23.31 7.27 -7.14
N GLY A 108 -22.73 6.09 -6.86
CA GLY A 108 -21.54 6.00 -6.03
C GLY A 108 -20.27 6.36 -6.79
N SER A 109 -19.15 6.42 -6.09
CA SER A 109 -17.84 6.69 -6.69
C SER A 109 -17.35 5.52 -7.52
N LEU A 110 -16.58 5.81 -8.57
CA LEU A 110 -15.83 4.78 -9.27
C LEU A 110 -14.74 4.25 -8.35
N LEU A 111 -14.51 2.96 -8.39
CA LEU A 111 -13.44 2.35 -7.62
C LEU A 111 -12.91 1.12 -8.35
N CYS A 112 -11.73 0.68 -7.94
CA CYS A 112 -11.18 -0.61 -8.36
C CYS A 112 -10.22 -1.09 -7.29
N PHE A 113 -9.79 -2.33 -7.42
CA PHE A 113 -8.81 -2.93 -6.52
C PHE A 113 -7.56 -3.27 -7.30
N VAL A 114 -6.41 -2.97 -6.71
CA VAL A 114 -5.11 -3.43 -7.19
C VAL A 114 -4.45 -4.25 -6.10
N ARG A 115 -3.44 -5.03 -6.47
CA ARG A 115 -2.64 -5.77 -5.51
C ARG A 115 -1.22 -5.22 -5.51
N ASP A 116 -0.67 -5.04 -4.32
CA ASP A 116 0.72 -4.62 -4.20
C ASP A 116 1.64 -5.79 -4.59
N PRO A 117 2.98 -5.59 -4.63
CA PRO A 117 3.90 -6.67 -5.03
C PRO A 117 3.82 -7.94 -4.20
N ASP A 118 3.30 -7.88 -2.98
CA ASP A 118 3.14 -9.04 -2.10
C ASP A 118 1.72 -9.60 -2.09
N GLY A 119 0.81 -9.01 -2.87
CA GLY A 119 -0.55 -9.50 -3.00
C GLY A 119 -1.57 -8.80 -2.09
N TYR A 120 -1.18 -7.80 -1.31
CA TYR A 120 -2.12 -7.06 -0.47
C TYR A 120 -3.04 -6.22 -1.36
N ARG A 121 -4.35 -6.34 -1.12
CA ARG A 121 -5.34 -5.60 -1.90
C ARG A 121 -5.43 -4.16 -1.41
N ILE A 122 -5.48 -3.24 -2.36
CA ILE A 122 -5.67 -1.82 -2.10
C ILE A 122 -6.90 -1.38 -2.90
N GLU A 123 -7.87 -0.79 -2.23
CA GLU A 123 -9.04 -0.21 -2.88
C GLU A 123 -8.72 1.22 -3.28
N LEU A 124 -8.93 1.54 -4.55
CA LEU A 124 -8.71 2.88 -5.09
C LEU A 124 -10.05 3.49 -5.41
N ILE A 125 -10.39 4.57 -4.71
CA ILE A 125 -11.68 5.24 -4.84
C ILE A 125 -11.45 6.59 -5.50
N ASP A 126 -12.14 6.84 -6.62
CA ASP A 126 -12.02 8.09 -7.33
C ASP A 126 -12.77 9.19 -6.61
N ARG A 127 -12.07 10.28 -6.29
CA ARG A 127 -12.64 11.44 -5.60
C ARG A 127 -12.85 12.62 -6.56
N SER A 128 -12.58 12.43 -7.85
CA SER A 128 -12.70 13.54 -8.82
C SER A 128 -14.15 13.97 -9.08
N GLY A 129 -15.12 13.15 -8.75
CA GLY A 129 -16.53 13.42 -9.05
C GLY A 129 -16.94 13.07 -10.47
N LYS A 130 -16.08 12.36 -11.19
CA LYS A 130 -16.36 11.94 -12.58
C LYS A 130 -17.13 10.63 -12.65
#